data_c60c9bac85e85b0d1ffe1bc65f80a74f
#
_entry.id   c60c9bac85e85b0d1ffe1bc65f80a74f
#
_cell.length_a   1.000
_cell.length_b   1.000
_cell.length_c   1.000
_cell.angle_alpha   90.00
_cell.angle_beta   90.00
_cell.angle_gamma   90.00
#
_symmetry.space_group_name_H-M   'P 1'
#
loop_
_entity.id
_entity.type
_entity.pdbx_description
1 polymer ?
#
loop_
_entity_poly.entity_id
_entity_poly.type
_entity_poly.pdbx_seq_one_letter_code
_entity_poly.pdbx_strand_id
1 'polypeptide(L)' 'MSEISVTQTLNTLGLRCPEPVMLVRKNIRHLNDGEILLIIADDPATTRDIPSFCQFMDHSLLQCEVEKPPFKYWVKRGK' A
#
# COMPACT_ATOMS: atom_id res chain seq x y z
N MET A 1 13.49 -3.84 -17.47
CA MET A 1 12.37 -4.25 -16.61
C MET A 1 12.76 -4.12 -15.17
N SER A 2 11.99 -3.38 -14.42
CA SER A 2 12.32 -3.19 -13.02
C SER A 2 11.49 -4.15 -12.18
N GLU A 3 12.15 -4.76 -11.22
CA GLU A 3 11.47 -5.62 -10.26
C GLU A 3 11.54 -4.99 -8.90
N ILE A 4 10.40 -4.94 -8.25
CA ILE A 4 10.32 -4.42 -6.90
C ILE A 4 10.37 -5.59 -5.94
N SER A 5 11.37 -5.59 -5.07
CA SER A 5 11.55 -6.65 -4.09
C SER A 5 10.59 -6.42 -2.93
N VAL A 6 9.54 -7.21 -2.86
CA VAL A 6 8.50 -7.05 -1.84
C VAL A 6 8.90 -7.77 -0.56
N THR A 7 8.87 -7.03 0.55
CA THR A 7 9.18 -7.61 1.85
C THR A 7 7.99 -8.35 2.43
N GLN A 8 6.79 -7.78 2.24
CA GLN A 8 5.57 -8.36 2.79
C GLN A 8 4.39 -8.00 1.90
N THR A 9 3.40 -8.88 1.84
CA THR A 9 2.18 -8.65 1.07
C THR A 9 1.00 -8.54 2.03
N LEU A 10 0.18 -7.51 1.85
CA LEU A 10 -1.02 -7.29 2.65
C LEU A 10 -2.25 -7.41 1.76
N ASN A 11 -3.09 -8.39 2.06
CA ASN A 11 -4.32 -8.61 1.31
C ASN A 11 -5.47 -7.93 2.04
N THR A 12 -6.08 -6.92 1.39
CA THR A 12 -7.23 -6.21 1.95
C THR A 12 -8.47 -6.39 1.08
N LEU A 13 -8.51 -7.48 0.29
CA LEU A 13 -9.68 -7.74 -0.54
C LEU A 13 -10.93 -7.90 0.33
N GLY A 14 -12.03 -7.34 -0.13
CA GLY A 14 -13.29 -7.40 0.59
C GLY A 14 -13.46 -6.34 1.66
N LEU A 15 -12.41 -5.63 2.02
CA LEU A 15 -12.50 -4.58 3.03
C LEU A 15 -12.82 -3.24 2.39
N ARG A 16 -13.47 -2.38 3.17
CA ARG A 16 -13.90 -1.06 2.70
C ARG A 16 -13.33 0.03 3.59
N CYS A 17 -13.19 1.22 3.01
CA CYS A 17 -12.71 2.39 3.73
C CYS A 17 -13.43 2.54 5.05
N PRO A 18 -12.70 2.79 6.16
CA PRO A 18 -11.28 3.10 6.22
C PRO A 18 -10.37 1.89 6.53
N GLU A 19 -10.89 0.67 6.47
CA GLU A 19 -10.15 -0.50 6.94
C GLU A 19 -8.87 -0.77 6.17
N PRO A 20 -8.85 -0.68 4.81
CA PRO A 20 -7.61 -0.96 4.11
C PRO A 20 -6.45 -0.08 4.56
N VAL A 21 -6.66 1.24 4.64
CA VAL A 21 -5.58 2.14 5.01
C VAL A 21 -5.17 1.95 6.47
N MET A 22 -6.10 1.56 7.31
CA MET A 22 -5.78 1.28 8.72
C MET A 22 -4.87 0.06 8.82
N LEU A 23 -5.11 -0.96 8.02
CA LEU A 23 -4.26 -2.14 8.00
C LEU A 23 -2.90 -1.83 7.39
N VAL A 24 -2.86 -1.00 6.35
CA VAL A 24 -1.60 -0.56 5.77
C VAL A 24 -0.75 0.12 6.83
N ARG A 25 -1.35 1.04 7.57
CA ARG A 25 -0.65 1.77 8.62
C ARG A 25 -0.08 0.81 9.67
N LYS A 26 -0.90 -0.15 10.10
CA LYS A 26 -0.47 -1.11 11.10
C LYS A 26 0.68 -1.96 10.59
N ASN A 27 0.56 -2.46 9.36
CA ASN A 27 1.58 -3.36 8.83
C ASN A 27 2.89 -2.65 8.52
N ILE A 28 2.82 -1.42 8.00
CA ILE A 28 4.04 -0.72 7.64
C ILE A 28 4.87 -0.36 8.87
N ARG A 29 4.23 -0.25 10.04
CA ARG A 29 4.95 0.04 11.28
C ARG A 29 5.85 -1.11 11.69
N HIS A 30 5.57 -2.32 11.23
CA HIS A 30 6.39 -3.49 11.54
C HIS A 30 7.50 -3.73 10.54
N LEU A 31 7.56 -2.92 9.48
CA LEU A 31 8.65 -2.99 8.52
C LEU A 31 9.81 -2.12 8.96
N ASN A 32 10.98 -2.45 8.47
CA ASN A 32 12.15 -1.60 8.67
C ASN A 32 12.19 -0.54 7.58
N ASP A 33 12.94 0.53 7.82
CA ASP A 33 13.08 1.60 6.84
C ASP A 33 13.55 1.03 5.52
N GLY A 34 12.91 1.44 4.44
CA GLY A 34 13.29 1.00 3.10
C GLY A 34 12.66 -0.31 2.66
N GLU A 35 11.99 -1.02 3.55
CA GLU A 35 11.30 -2.24 3.16
C GLU A 35 10.01 -1.92 2.43
N ILE A 36 9.53 -2.88 1.64
CA ILE A 36 8.44 -2.64 0.71
C ILE A 36 7.25 -3.53 1.03
N LEU A 37 6.08 -2.90 1.11
CA LEU A 37 4.80 -3.57 1.34
C LEU A 37 4.00 -3.56 0.05
N LEU A 38 3.58 -4.73 -0.40
CA LEU A 38 2.63 -4.83 -1.51
C LEU A 38 1.23 -4.93 -0.93
N ILE A 39 0.38 -3.98 -1.31
CA ILE A 39 -1.00 -3.93 -0.83
C ILE A 39 -1.93 -4.32 -1.96
N ILE A 40 -2.84 -5.26 -1.69
CA ILE A 40 -3.84 -5.69 -2.65
C ILE A 40 -5.21 -5.29 -2.09
N ALA A 41 -5.99 -4.56 -2.90
CA ALA A 41 -7.27 -4.01 -2.45
C ALA A 41 -8.28 -4.03 -3.59
N ASP A 42 -9.57 -4.01 -3.22
CA ASP A 42 -10.61 -3.90 -4.24
C ASP A 42 -11.60 -2.78 -3.93
N ASP A 43 -11.33 -1.95 -2.93
CA ASP A 43 -12.14 -0.77 -2.64
C ASP A 43 -11.65 0.40 -3.47
N PRO A 44 -12.50 0.99 -4.34
CA PRO A 44 -12.09 2.14 -5.15
C PRO A 44 -11.54 3.31 -4.32
N ALA A 45 -11.97 3.47 -3.08
CA ALA A 45 -11.47 4.54 -2.23
C ALA A 45 -9.98 4.43 -1.96
N THR A 46 -9.39 3.22 -2.07
CA THR A 46 -7.95 3.05 -1.85
C THR A 46 -7.12 3.77 -2.90
N THR A 47 -7.69 4.01 -4.09
CA THR A 47 -6.95 4.73 -5.14
C THR A 47 -6.62 6.14 -4.73
N ARG A 48 -7.34 6.68 -3.75
CA ARG A 48 -7.08 7.99 -3.18
C ARG A 48 -6.44 7.87 -1.81
N ASP A 49 -6.94 6.95 -0.98
CA ASP A 49 -6.52 6.86 0.42
C ASP A 49 -5.08 6.41 0.58
N ILE A 50 -4.65 5.44 -0.24
CA ILE A 50 -3.29 4.92 -0.10
C ILE A 50 -2.24 5.94 -0.55
N PRO A 51 -2.38 6.59 -1.72
CA PRO A 51 -1.43 7.63 -2.07
C PRO A 51 -1.39 8.78 -1.06
N SER A 52 -2.55 9.17 -0.53
CA SER A 52 -2.61 10.24 0.47
C SER A 52 -1.90 9.83 1.74
N PHE A 53 -2.10 8.59 2.19
CA PHE A 53 -1.42 8.06 3.36
C PHE A 53 0.10 8.10 3.17
N CYS A 54 0.57 7.65 2.00
CA CYS A 54 2.00 7.64 1.74
C CYS A 54 2.59 9.04 1.81
N GLN A 55 1.92 10.01 1.19
CA GLN A 55 2.39 11.38 1.21
C GLN A 55 2.39 11.94 2.62
N PHE A 56 1.34 11.70 3.37
CA PHE A 56 1.18 12.23 4.71
C PHE A 56 2.22 11.66 5.68
N MET A 57 2.56 10.38 5.52
CA MET A 57 3.47 9.69 6.43
C MET A 57 4.90 9.57 5.90
N ASP A 58 5.20 10.24 4.80
CA ASP A 58 6.55 10.25 4.21
C ASP A 58 7.00 8.88 3.76
N HIS A 59 6.08 8.07 3.27
CA HIS A 59 6.41 6.81 2.61
C HIS A 59 6.41 7.02 1.11
N SER A 60 7.08 6.14 0.38
CA SER A 60 7.18 6.23 -1.07
C SER A 60 6.25 5.25 -1.73
N LEU A 61 5.33 5.75 -2.55
CA LEU A 61 4.51 4.89 -3.40
C LEU A 61 5.30 4.63 -4.68
N LEU A 62 5.94 3.47 -4.73
CA LEU A 62 6.85 3.16 -5.85
C LEU A 62 6.10 2.87 -7.13
N GLN A 63 4.95 2.21 -7.01
CA GLN A 63 4.18 1.79 -8.16
C GLN A 63 2.76 1.50 -7.72
N CYS A 64 1.79 1.70 -8.62
CA CYS A 64 0.43 1.28 -8.35
C CYS A 64 -0.25 0.84 -9.63
N GLU A 65 -1.17 -0.11 -9.48
CA GLU A 65 -2.01 -0.60 -10.57
C GLU A 65 -3.45 -0.38 -10.15
N VAL A 66 -4.09 0.63 -10.73
CA VAL A 66 -5.41 1.06 -10.27
C VAL A 66 -6.44 1.13 -11.40
N GLU A 67 -6.16 0.50 -12.54
CA GLU A 67 -7.08 0.55 -13.66
C GLU A 67 -8.34 -0.26 -13.41
N LYS A 68 -8.19 -1.40 -12.75
CA LYS A 68 -9.31 -2.25 -12.39
C LYS A 68 -8.92 -3.12 -11.21
N PRO A 69 -9.91 -3.59 -10.42
CA PRO A 69 -9.61 -4.48 -9.31
C PRO A 69 -9.04 -5.81 -9.80
N PRO A 70 -8.18 -6.44 -9.02
CA PRO A 70 -7.69 -5.93 -7.73
C PRO A 70 -6.63 -4.86 -7.93
N PHE A 71 -6.74 -3.80 -7.14
CA PHE A 71 -5.76 -2.72 -7.14
C PHE A 71 -4.51 -3.17 -6.38
N LYS A 72 -3.34 -2.72 -6.83
CA LYS A 72 -2.07 -3.07 -6.19
C LYS A 72 -1.24 -1.82 -5.96
N TYR A 73 -0.60 -1.78 -4.80
CA TYR A 73 0.23 -0.65 -4.41
C TYR A 73 1.53 -1.16 -3.81
N TRP A 74 2.66 -0.68 -4.33
CA TRP A 74 3.98 -1.00 -3.81
C TRP A 74 4.46 0.20 -3.02
N VAL A 75 4.49 0.07 -1.69
CA VAL A 75 4.81 1.16 -0.79
C VAL A 75 6.10 0.85 -0.05
N LYS A 76 7.07 1.76 -0.18
CA LYS A 76 8.35 1.65 0.52
C LYS A 76 8.27 2.48 1.80
N ARG A 77 8.60 1.86 2.93
CA ARG A 77 8.57 2.58 4.19
C ARG A 77 9.65 3.64 4.20
N GLY A 78 9.26 4.88 4.50
CA GLY A 78 10.19 6.01 4.52
C GLY A 78 10.85 6.18 5.87
N LYS A 79 10.05 6.32 6.90
CA LYS A 79 10.59 6.56 8.25
C LYS A 79 9.75 5.92 9.31
#